data_bdda86a5d2bff316a712f86d1015caf8
#
_entry.id   bdda86a5d2bff316a712f86d1015caf8
#
_cell.length_a   1.000
_cell.length_b   1.000
_cell.length_c   1.000
_cell.angle_alpha   90.00
_cell.angle_beta   90.00
_cell.angle_gamma   90.00
#
_symmetry.space_group_name_H-M   'P 1'
#
loop_
_entity.id
_entity.type
_entity.pdbx_description
1 polymer ?
#
loop_
_entity_poly.entity_id
_entity_poly.type
_entity_poly.pdbx_seq_one_letter_code
_entity_poly.pdbx_strand_id
1 'polypeptide(L)'
;TLSGGEAQRVKLAAELAKRGTGHTIYLLDEPTTGLHFEDVRRLLVVLSRLVDQGNTVLVIEHNLEVIKTADWIIDMGPEGGDGGGEVVAQGTPETVAKVKASYTGRFLQPLLKK
;
A
#
# COMPACT_ATOMS: atom_id res chain seq x y z
N THR A 1 15.71 5.08 19.54
CA THR A 1 14.95 5.75 18.49
C THR A 1 14.25 4.72 17.62
N LEU A 2 13.00 5.01 17.29
CA LEU A 2 12.22 4.16 16.42
C LEU A 2 12.65 4.34 14.96
N SER A 3 12.62 3.27 14.17
CA SER A 3 12.75 3.37 12.72
C SER A 3 11.56 4.15 12.16
N GLY A 4 11.70 4.66 10.94
CA GLY A 4 10.60 5.36 10.28
C GLY A 4 9.33 4.52 10.21
N GLY A 5 9.47 3.23 9.87
CA GLY A 5 8.34 2.32 9.81
C GLY A 5 7.71 2.04 11.16
N GLU A 6 8.53 1.87 12.19
CA GLU A 6 8.03 1.69 13.56
C GLU A 6 7.30 2.92 14.05
N ALA A 7 7.83 4.11 13.78
CA ALA A 7 7.20 5.36 14.16
C ALA A 7 5.84 5.52 13.49
N GLN A 8 5.73 5.20 12.21
CA GLN A 8 4.47 5.25 11.50
C GLN A 8 3.46 4.26 12.08
N ARG A 9 3.90 3.05 12.38
CA ARG A 9 3.01 2.02 12.95
C ARG A 9 2.46 2.44 14.31
N VAL A 10 3.29 3.01 15.17
CA VAL A 10 2.86 3.51 16.48
C VAL A 10 1.85 4.63 16.30
N LYS A 11 2.12 5.55 15.39
CA LYS A 11 1.22 6.68 15.12
C LYS A 11 -0.12 6.19 14.58
N LEU A 12 -0.12 5.23 13.66
CA LEU A 12 -1.35 4.66 13.12
C LEU A 12 -2.15 3.92 14.17
N ALA A 13 -1.49 3.18 15.05
CA ALA A 13 -2.17 2.51 16.17
C ALA A 13 -2.83 3.51 17.09
N ALA A 14 -2.17 4.64 17.35
CA ALA A 14 -2.74 5.71 18.15
C ALA A 14 -3.98 6.32 17.48
N GLU A 15 -3.95 6.49 16.17
CA GLU A 15 -5.10 6.99 15.40
C GLU A 15 -6.27 6.01 15.46
N LEU A 16 -6.01 4.70 15.43
CA LEU A 16 -7.06 3.71 15.58
C LEU A 16 -7.75 3.77 16.93
N ALA A 17 -6.99 4.11 17.97
CA ALA A 17 -7.52 4.23 19.33
C ALA A 17 -8.43 5.46 19.48
N LYS A 18 -8.32 6.43 18.61
CA LYS A 18 -9.21 7.59 18.61
C LYS A 18 -10.54 7.21 17.96
N ARG A 19 -11.61 7.74 18.53
CA ARG A 19 -12.91 7.63 17.88
C ARG A 19 -12.98 8.66 16.77
N GLY A 20 -12.46 8.28 15.60
CA GLY A 20 -12.42 9.16 14.45
C GLY A 20 -13.78 9.32 13.79
N THR A 21 -13.88 10.34 12.95
CA THR A 21 -15.09 10.61 12.15
C THR A 21 -15.20 9.64 10.97
N GLY A 22 -14.13 8.89 10.67
CA GLY A 22 -14.10 8.01 9.51
C GLY A 22 -13.94 8.72 8.18
N HIS A 23 -13.40 9.93 8.16
CA HIS A 23 -13.22 10.70 6.92
C HIS A 23 -11.82 11.29 6.80
N THR A 24 -10.82 10.60 7.31
CA THR A 24 -9.43 11.04 7.23
C THR A 24 -8.74 10.37 6.07
N ILE A 25 -7.87 11.12 5.40
CA ILE A 25 -6.97 10.57 4.37
C ILE A 25 -5.61 10.39 5.01
N TYR A 26 -5.11 9.17 5.00
CA TYR A 26 -3.77 8.82 5.48
C TYR A 26 -2.85 8.63 4.29
N LEU A 27 -1.78 9.37 4.23
CA LEU A 27 -0.77 9.26 3.19
C LEU A 27 0.49 8.67 3.79
N LEU A 28 0.88 7.49 3.33
CA LEU A 28 2.02 6.75 3.86
C LEU A 28 3.04 6.51 2.75
N ASP A 29 4.28 6.92 3.01
CA ASP A 29 5.38 6.77 2.05
C ASP A 29 6.29 5.63 2.51
N GLU A 30 6.23 4.52 1.77
CA GLU A 30 7.03 3.32 2.01
C GLU A 30 7.00 2.86 3.48
N PRO A 31 5.80 2.63 4.05
CA PRO A 31 5.68 2.36 5.48
C PRO A 31 6.28 1.02 5.92
N THR A 32 6.63 0.15 4.98
CA THR A 32 7.22 -1.15 5.30
C THR A 32 8.75 -1.14 5.34
N THR A 33 9.39 -0.01 5.04
CA THR A 33 10.85 0.09 5.04
C THR A 33 11.41 -0.30 6.42
N GLY A 34 12.32 -1.27 6.41
CA GLY A 34 12.97 -1.73 7.63
C GLY A 34 12.13 -2.65 8.51
N LEU A 35 10.91 -2.99 8.10
CA LEU A 35 10.06 -3.89 8.88
C LEU A 35 10.30 -5.35 8.51
N HIS A 36 10.24 -6.23 9.51
CA HIS A 36 10.22 -7.66 9.31
C HIS A 36 8.85 -8.10 8.79
N PHE A 37 8.80 -9.28 8.21
CA PHE A 37 7.58 -9.85 7.63
C PHE A 37 6.38 -9.80 8.58
N GLU A 38 6.58 -10.17 9.84
CA GLU A 38 5.51 -10.16 10.85
C GLU A 38 4.99 -8.74 11.13
N ASP A 39 5.87 -7.75 11.12
CA ASP A 39 5.50 -6.36 11.33
C ASP A 39 4.73 -5.80 10.14
N VAL A 40 5.07 -6.23 8.93
CA VAL A 40 4.32 -5.87 7.73
C VAL A 40 2.88 -6.39 7.85
N ARG A 41 2.70 -7.63 8.30
CA ARG A 41 1.37 -8.20 8.49
C ARG A 41 0.55 -7.42 9.51
N ARG A 42 1.17 -7.02 10.61
CA ARG A 42 0.51 -6.20 11.65
C ARG A 42 0.13 -4.84 11.11
N LEU A 43 0.99 -4.22 10.31
CA LEU A 43 0.70 -2.95 9.67
C LEU A 43 -0.52 -3.08 8.77
N LEU A 44 -0.59 -4.13 7.96
CA LEU A 44 -1.72 -4.37 7.07
C LEU A 44 -3.04 -4.50 7.81
N VAL A 45 -3.03 -5.14 8.98
CA VAL A 45 -4.21 -5.23 9.84
C VAL A 45 -4.66 -3.85 10.30
N VAL A 46 -3.71 -3.00 10.72
CA VAL A 46 -4.01 -1.63 11.14
C VAL A 46 -4.62 -0.83 10.00
N LEU A 47 -4.02 -0.90 8.80
CA LEU A 47 -4.50 -0.17 7.63
C LEU A 47 -5.91 -0.64 7.22
N SER A 48 -6.15 -1.93 7.27
CA SER A 48 -7.46 -2.50 6.96
C SER A 48 -8.53 -1.98 7.92
N ARG A 49 -8.21 -1.89 9.21
CA ARG A 49 -9.14 -1.36 10.21
C ARG A 49 -9.45 0.10 9.97
N LEU A 50 -8.45 0.90 9.59
CA LEU A 50 -8.66 2.31 9.26
C LEU A 50 -9.63 2.46 8.09
N VAL A 51 -9.45 1.66 7.05
CA VAL A 51 -10.34 1.67 5.88
C VAL A 51 -11.75 1.25 6.28
N ASP A 52 -11.87 0.22 7.11
CA ASP A 52 -13.19 -0.26 7.57
C ASP A 52 -13.94 0.79 8.39
N GLN A 53 -13.22 1.71 9.02
CA GLN A 53 -13.81 2.83 9.74
C GLN A 53 -14.25 3.98 8.82
N GLY A 54 -14.07 3.84 7.51
CA GLY A 54 -14.48 4.85 6.53
C GLY A 54 -13.37 5.79 6.09
N ASN A 55 -12.14 5.55 6.51
CA ASN A 55 -10.99 6.36 6.11
C ASN A 55 -10.45 5.91 4.76
N THR A 56 -9.69 6.79 4.11
CA THR A 56 -8.95 6.47 2.89
C THR A 56 -7.46 6.36 3.24
N VAL A 57 -6.83 5.29 2.78
CA VAL A 57 -5.39 5.08 3.00
C VAL A 57 -4.72 5.02 1.63
N LEU A 58 -3.80 5.96 1.38
CA LEU A 58 -2.99 6.00 0.17
C LEU A 58 -1.56 5.65 0.55
N VAL A 59 -1.04 4.59 -0.05
CA VAL A 59 0.29 4.06 0.29
C VAL A 59 1.17 4.09 -0.94
N ILE A 60 2.36 4.67 -0.80
CA ILE A 60 3.41 4.56 -1.81
C ILE A 60 4.27 3.37 -1.41
N GLU A 61 4.33 2.34 -2.25
CA GLU A 61 4.95 1.09 -1.82
C GLU A 61 5.53 0.31 -3.00
N HIS A 62 6.55 -0.49 -2.70
CA HIS A 62 7.16 -1.44 -3.63
C HIS A 62 7.02 -2.88 -3.13
N ASN A 63 6.57 -3.06 -1.90
CA ASN A 63 6.39 -4.37 -1.29
C ASN A 63 5.13 -5.04 -1.84
N LEU A 64 5.32 -6.12 -2.58
CA LEU A 64 4.21 -6.82 -3.24
C LEU A 64 3.22 -7.43 -2.24
N GLU A 65 3.67 -7.77 -1.04
CA GLU A 65 2.77 -8.27 0.01
C GLU A 65 1.74 -7.21 0.43
N VAL A 66 2.14 -5.93 0.38
CA VAL A 66 1.23 -4.81 0.63
C VAL A 66 0.38 -4.55 -0.60
N ILE A 67 1.01 -4.45 -1.77
CA ILE A 67 0.34 -4.11 -3.03
C ILE A 67 -0.80 -5.08 -3.33
N LYS A 68 -0.58 -6.37 -3.13
CA LYS A 68 -1.62 -7.37 -3.42
C LYS A 68 -2.86 -7.24 -2.55
N THR A 69 -2.77 -6.56 -1.40
CA THR A 69 -3.90 -6.36 -0.49
C THR A 69 -4.69 -5.09 -0.78
N ALA A 70 -4.22 -4.27 -1.71
CA ALA A 70 -4.87 -3.01 -2.03
C ALA A 70 -6.23 -3.22 -2.69
N ASP A 71 -7.15 -2.30 -2.44
CA ASP A 71 -8.42 -2.28 -3.15
C ASP A 71 -8.26 -1.71 -4.55
N TRP A 72 -7.31 -0.78 -4.71
CA TRP A 72 -7.03 -0.11 -5.97
C TRP A 72 -5.54 0.19 -6.06
N ILE A 73 -4.96 -0.09 -7.21
CA ILE A 73 -3.55 0.16 -7.50
C ILE A 73 -3.45 1.19 -8.61
N ILE A 74 -2.55 2.15 -8.44
CA ILE A 74 -2.14 3.07 -9.51
C ILE A 74 -0.67 2.80 -9.76
N ASP A 75 -0.38 2.19 -10.91
CA ASP A 75 0.99 1.84 -11.28
C ASP A 75 1.56 2.93 -12.19
N MET A 76 2.55 3.64 -11.68
CA MET A 76 3.20 4.72 -12.39
C MET A 76 4.26 4.17 -13.33
N GLY A 77 4.59 4.92 -14.37
CA GLY A 77 5.52 4.51 -15.41
C GLY A 77 6.82 3.92 -14.89
N PRO A 78 7.48 3.07 -15.69
CA PRO A 78 8.57 2.21 -15.22
C PRO A 78 9.80 2.96 -14.77
N GLU A 79 9.97 4.21 -15.18
CA GLU A 79 11.13 5.03 -14.85
C GLU A 79 10.68 6.30 -14.15
N GLY A 80 11.46 6.76 -13.19
CA GLY A 80 11.27 8.06 -12.59
C GLY A 80 11.76 9.18 -13.51
N GLY A 81 11.50 10.43 -13.14
CA GLY A 81 11.94 11.60 -13.89
C GLY A 81 11.16 11.81 -15.17
N ASP A 82 11.82 12.32 -16.22
CA ASP A 82 11.16 12.74 -17.45
C ASP A 82 10.56 11.58 -18.24
N GLY A 83 11.08 10.37 -18.07
CA GLY A 83 10.55 9.18 -18.73
C GLY A 83 9.49 8.45 -17.95
N GLY A 84 9.20 8.91 -16.72
CA GLY A 84 8.22 8.29 -15.83
C GLY A 84 7.09 9.24 -15.50
N GLY A 85 6.30 8.85 -14.50
CA GLY A 85 5.23 9.70 -13.99
C GLY A 85 3.90 9.55 -14.73
N GLU A 86 3.83 8.69 -15.72
CA GLU A 86 2.57 8.36 -16.39
C GLU A 86 1.95 7.12 -15.76
N VAL A 87 0.63 7.09 -15.72
CA VAL A 87 -0.08 5.90 -15.24
C VAL A 87 0.00 4.82 -16.31
N VAL A 88 0.65 3.70 -15.97
CA VAL A 88 0.78 2.55 -16.86
C VAL A 88 -0.44 1.64 -16.76
N ALA A 89 -0.95 1.48 -15.54
CA ALA A 89 -2.10 0.65 -15.25
C ALA A 89 -2.77 1.13 -13.98
N GLN A 90 -4.06 0.93 -13.87
CA GLN A 90 -4.77 1.17 -12.61
C GLN A 90 -5.97 0.25 -12.52
N GLY A 91 -6.36 -0.05 -11.31
CA GLY A 91 -7.48 -0.92 -11.03
C GLY A 91 -7.26 -1.80 -9.81
N THR A 92 -8.08 -2.82 -9.68
CA THR A 92 -7.86 -3.85 -8.66
C THR A 92 -6.55 -4.58 -8.93
N PRO A 93 -5.98 -5.27 -7.93
CA PRO A 93 -4.78 -6.08 -8.16
C PRO A 93 -4.95 -7.06 -9.33
N GLU A 94 -6.10 -7.68 -9.44
CA GLU A 94 -6.40 -8.63 -10.52
C GLU A 94 -6.39 -7.94 -11.90
N THR A 95 -6.93 -6.73 -11.97
CA THR A 95 -6.93 -5.95 -13.21
C THR A 95 -5.52 -5.56 -13.62
N VAL A 96 -4.74 -5.04 -12.68
CA VAL A 96 -3.35 -4.62 -12.94
C VAL A 96 -2.49 -5.81 -13.35
N ALA A 97 -2.71 -6.98 -12.74
CA ALA A 97 -1.97 -8.20 -13.05
C ALA A 97 -2.12 -8.63 -14.51
N LYS A 98 -3.19 -8.21 -15.17
CA LYS A 98 -3.46 -8.56 -16.58
C LYS A 98 -2.83 -7.59 -17.56
N VAL A 99 -2.30 -6.46 -17.10
CA VAL A 99 -1.71 -5.44 -17.98
C VAL A 99 -0.28 -5.81 -18.28
N LYS A 100 0.00 -6.14 -19.55
CA LYS A 100 1.34 -6.60 -19.96
C LYS A 100 2.43 -5.56 -19.78
N ALA A 101 2.10 -4.29 -19.91
CA ALA A 101 3.06 -3.19 -19.75
C ALA A 101 3.41 -2.91 -18.29
N SER A 102 2.67 -3.46 -17.34
CA SER A 102 2.90 -3.22 -15.93
C SER A 102 3.89 -4.24 -15.35
N TYR A 103 5.05 -3.76 -14.92
CA TYR A 103 6.00 -4.61 -14.20
C TYR A 103 5.40 -5.10 -12.89
N THR A 104 4.74 -4.21 -12.17
CA THR A 104 4.04 -4.59 -10.94
C THR A 104 3.02 -5.68 -11.21
N GLY A 105 2.25 -5.56 -12.30
CA GLY A 105 1.26 -6.55 -12.67
C GLY A 105 1.88 -7.92 -12.95
N ARG A 106 3.04 -7.94 -13.62
CA ARG A 106 3.73 -9.19 -13.90
C ARG A 106 4.16 -9.92 -12.62
N PHE A 107 4.65 -9.17 -11.63
CA PHE A 107 5.06 -9.75 -10.35
C PHE A 107 3.86 -10.12 -9.48
N LEU A 108 2.74 -9.42 -9.62
CA LEU A 108 1.53 -9.73 -8.89
C LEU A 108 0.85 -11.02 -9.36
N GLN A 109 0.93 -11.30 -10.64
CA GLN A 109 0.19 -12.40 -11.24
C GLN A 109 0.36 -13.74 -10.50
N PRO A 110 1.58 -14.21 -10.20
CA PRO A 110 1.74 -15.46 -9.47
C PRO A 110 1.28 -15.39 -8.02
N LEU A 111 1.27 -14.20 -7.41
CA LEU A 111 0.85 -14.03 -6.02
C LEU A 111 -0.67 -14.05 -5.87
N LEU A 112 -1.41 -13.75 -6.93
CA LEU A 112 -2.87 -13.74 -6.93
C LEU A 112 -3.46 -15.10 -7.28
N LYS A 113 -2.67 -15.99 -7.85
CA LYS A 113 -3.08 -17.35 -8.14
C LYS A 113 -2.99 -18.18 -6.86
N LYS A 114 -4.06 -18.85 -6.57
CA LYS A 114 -4.10 -19.83 -5.48
C LYS A 114 -3.97 -21.22 -6.04
#